data_7dd1acefdc7a534dc00039fb1b4c6225
#
_entry.id   7dd1acefdc7a534dc00039fb1b4c6225
#
_cell.length_a   1.000
_cell.length_b   1.000
_cell.length_c   1.000
_cell.angle_alpha   90.00
_cell.angle_beta   90.00
_cell.angle_gamma   90.00
#
_symmetry.space_group_name_H-M   'P 1'
#
loop_
_entity.id
_entity.type
_entity.pdbx_description
1 polymer ?
#
loop_
_entity_poly.entity_id
_entity_poly.type
_entity_poly.pdbx_seq_one_letter_code
_entity_poly.pdbx_strand_id
1 'polypeptide(L)' 'MQLGIVVRSYSGYHYLRTCKIEDGNWFLGEEVECTRRGKLKRELNGILVGDFVEFSRLEDGRGVIEGVLPRKSQ' A
#
# COMPACT_ATOMS: atom_id res chain seq x y z
N MET A 1 -9.44 -0.63 7.10
CA MET A 1 -8.20 -0.53 6.35
C MET A 1 -8.40 0.30 5.10
N GLN A 2 -7.36 0.87 4.62
CA GLN A 2 -7.43 1.72 3.44
C GLN A 2 -6.70 1.08 2.29
N LEU A 3 -7.07 1.49 1.10
CA LEU A 3 -6.43 0.99 -0.10
C LEU A 3 -5.39 2.00 -0.57
N GLY A 4 -4.25 1.51 -1.01
CA GLY A 4 -3.21 2.38 -1.53
C GLY A 4 -2.47 1.73 -2.67
N ILE A 5 -1.75 2.55 -3.43
CA ILE A 5 -0.92 2.06 -4.50
C ILE A 5 0.52 2.45 -4.18
N VAL A 6 1.43 1.52 -4.34
CA VAL A 6 2.83 1.74 -4.01
C VAL A 6 3.45 2.59 -5.09
N VAL A 7 4.00 3.74 -4.70
CA VAL A 7 4.62 4.65 -5.65
C VAL A 7 6.13 4.68 -5.49
N ARG A 8 6.64 4.28 -4.35
CA ARG A 8 8.08 4.20 -4.12
C ARG A 8 8.36 3.11 -3.12
N SER A 9 9.50 2.48 -3.24
CA SER A 9 9.92 1.46 -2.32
C SER A 9 11.35 1.67 -1.92
N TYR A 10 11.60 1.65 -0.62
CA TYR A 10 12.93 1.72 -0.09
C TYR A 10 13.12 0.53 0.85
N SER A 11 14.33 0.31 1.22
CA SER A 11 14.62 -0.78 2.11
C SER A 11 13.84 -0.59 3.42
N GLY A 12 12.87 -1.42 3.66
CA GLY A 12 12.11 -1.35 4.89
C GLY A 12 10.93 -0.40 4.88
N TYR A 13 10.81 0.43 3.86
CA TYR A 13 9.70 1.39 3.80
C TYR A 13 9.10 1.42 2.43
N HIS A 14 7.80 1.67 2.39
CA HIS A 14 7.11 1.81 1.12
C HIS A 14 6.24 3.04 1.20
N TYR A 15 6.27 3.84 0.16
CA TYR A 15 5.42 5.01 0.10
C TYR A 15 4.23 4.70 -0.78
N LEU A 16 3.06 4.92 -0.24
CA LEU A 16 1.81 4.63 -0.93
C LEU A 16 1.03 5.91 -1.10
N ARG A 17 0.19 5.93 -2.13
CA ARG A 17 -0.79 6.99 -2.23
C ARG A 17 -2.14 6.37 -1.99
N THR A 18 -2.98 7.06 -1.23
CA THR A 18 -4.31 6.53 -0.96
C THR A 18 -5.10 6.49 -2.25
N CYS A 19 -5.95 5.51 -2.38
CA CYS A 19 -6.78 5.34 -3.54
C CYS A 19 -8.24 5.41 -3.17
N LYS A 20 -9.00 6.12 -3.96
CA LYS A 20 -10.42 6.19 -3.77
C LYS A 20 -11.10 5.95 -5.09
N ILE A 21 -12.25 5.32 -5.06
CA ILE A 21 -13.05 5.13 -6.26
C ILE A 21 -14.36 5.85 -6.04
N GLU A 22 -14.65 6.80 -6.91
CA GLU A 22 -15.92 7.54 -6.84
C GLU A 22 -16.47 7.63 -8.22
N ASP A 23 -17.72 7.24 -8.37
CA ASP A 23 -18.40 7.32 -9.65
C ASP A 23 -17.61 6.63 -10.76
N GLY A 24 -16.98 5.52 -10.40
CA GLY A 24 -16.24 4.78 -11.38
C GLY A 24 -14.86 5.33 -11.72
N ASN A 25 -14.47 6.40 -11.06
CA ASN A 25 -13.16 7.00 -11.32
C ASN A 25 -12.24 6.80 -10.15
N TRP A 26 -10.95 6.69 -10.46
CA TRP A 26 -9.93 6.52 -9.43
C TRP A 26 -9.34 7.87 -9.09
N PHE A 27 -9.19 8.11 -7.81
CA PHE A 27 -8.54 9.32 -7.35
C PHE A 27 -7.42 8.93 -6.40
N LEU A 28 -6.27 9.52 -6.60
CA LEU A 28 -5.14 9.28 -5.73
C LEU A 28 -5.06 10.42 -4.72
N GLY A 29 -4.84 10.05 -3.47
CA GLY A 29 -4.76 11.04 -2.42
C GLY A 29 -3.33 11.28 -1.99
N GLU A 30 -3.15 11.50 -0.70
CA GLU A 30 -1.84 11.85 -0.19
C GLU A 30 -0.92 10.64 -0.12
N GLU A 31 0.35 10.93 -0.03
CA GLU A 31 1.38 9.91 0.08
C GLU A 31 1.58 9.56 1.55
N VAL A 32 1.65 8.28 1.84
CA VAL A 32 1.77 7.80 3.22
C VAL A 32 2.97 6.88 3.29
N GLU A 33 3.81 7.11 4.28
CA GLU A 33 4.96 6.25 4.51
C GLU A 33 4.51 5.03 5.30
N CYS A 34 4.74 3.85 4.78
CA CYS A 34 4.27 2.62 5.40
C CYS A 34 5.39 1.64 5.61
N THR A 35 5.24 0.82 6.66
CA THR A 35 6.16 -0.27 6.88
C THR A 35 5.39 -1.56 6.73
N ARG A 36 6.09 -2.66 6.58
CA ARG A 36 5.46 -3.95 6.45
C ARG A 36 5.27 -4.56 7.83
N ARG A 37 4.20 -5.31 7.98
CA ARG A 37 4.03 -6.09 9.17
C ARG A 37 4.98 -7.26 9.12
N GLY A 38 5.53 -7.64 10.25
CA GLY A 38 6.47 -8.74 10.28
C GLY A 38 5.88 -10.04 9.77
N LYS A 39 4.62 -10.27 10.00
CA LYS A 39 3.97 -11.47 9.58
C LYS A 39 3.91 -11.64 8.09
N LEU A 40 4.01 -10.57 7.37
CA LEU A 40 3.85 -10.61 5.93
C LEU A 40 5.14 -10.75 5.18
N LYS A 41 6.23 -10.97 5.88
CA LYS A 41 7.51 -11.09 5.25
C LYS A 41 7.55 -12.02 4.09
N ARG A 42 6.97 -13.16 4.21
CA ARG A 42 6.99 -14.13 3.18
C ARG A 42 6.22 -13.73 2.00
N GLU A 43 5.04 -13.24 2.23
CA GLU A 43 4.17 -12.89 1.15
C GLU A 43 4.60 -11.65 0.46
N LEU A 44 5.32 -10.80 1.15
CA LEU A 44 5.73 -9.56 0.58
C LEU A 44 7.12 -9.62 0.05
N ASN A 45 7.46 -10.75 -0.47
CA ASN A 45 8.70 -10.95 -1.05
C ASN A 45 8.91 -10.06 -2.20
N GLY A 46 8.40 -9.07 -2.39
CA GLY A 46 8.59 -8.21 -3.47
C GLY A 46 7.43 -7.33 -3.69
N ILE A 47 7.20 -6.42 -2.77
CA ILE A 47 6.26 -5.38 -3.04
C ILE A 47 6.89 -4.49 -4.09
N LEU A 48 6.19 -4.32 -5.20
CA LEU A 48 6.70 -3.52 -6.30
C LEU A 48 5.91 -2.26 -6.46
N VAL A 49 6.55 -1.28 -7.07
CA VAL A 49 5.86 -0.04 -7.40
C VAL A 49 4.71 -0.38 -8.33
N GLY A 50 3.54 0.12 -8.02
CA GLY A 50 2.36 -0.18 -8.79
C GLY A 50 1.45 -1.20 -8.17
N ASP A 51 1.91 -1.88 -7.12
CA ASP A 51 1.07 -2.86 -6.45
C ASP A 51 0.02 -2.14 -5.61
N PHE A 52 -1.16 -2.74 -5.54
CA PHE A 52 -2.20 -2.24 -4.66
C PHE A 52 -2.11 -2.98 -3.35
N VAL A 53 -2.18 -2.26 -2.25
CA VAL A 53 -2.06 -2.85 -0.94
C VAL A 53 -3.14 -2.31 -0.03
N GLU A 54 -3.41 -3.05 1.03
CA GLU A 54 -4.27 -2.59 2.10
C GLU A 54 -3.39 -2.19 3.25
N PHE A 55 -3.68 -1.06 3.85
CA PHE A 55 -2.87 -0.58 4.95
C PHE A 55 -3.73 0.11 6.00
N SER A 56 -3.19 0.22 7.19
CA SER A 56 -3.85 0.92 8.30
C SER A 56 -3.04 2.15 8.65
N ARG A 57 -3.72 3.22 9.00
CA ARG A 57 -3.05 4.44 9.41
C ARG A 57 -2.78 4.38 10.90
N LEU A 58 -1.62 4.84 11.29
CA LEU A 58 -1.27 4.95 12.70
C LEU A 58 -1.56 6.37 13.15
N GLU A 59 -1.52 6.57 14.45
CA GLU A 59 -1.83 7.86 15.01
C GLU A 59 -0.85 8.95 14.59
N ASP A 60 0.37 8.57 14.32
CA ASP A 60 1.37 9.55 13.93
C ASP A 60 1.34 9.86 12.43
N GLY A 61 0.39 9.30 11.72
CA GLY A 61 0.26 9.60 10.30
C GLY A 61 0.93 8.61 9.38
N ARG A 62 1.72 7.70 9.93
CA ARG A 62 2.34 6.68 9.11
C ARG A 62 1.38 5.52 8.95
N GLY A 63 1.74 4.54 8.17
CA GLY A 63 0.88 3.40 7.95
C GLY A 63 1.62 2.09 8.06
N VAL A 64 0.83 1.03 8.15
CA VAL A 64 1.36 -0.33 8.18
C VAL A 64 0.64 -1.11 7.11
N ILE A 65 1.39 -1.75 6.24
CA ILE A 65 0.81 -2.55 5.17
C ILE A 65 0.30 -3.84 5.77
N GLU A 66 -0.99 -4.09 5.58
CA GLU A 66 -1.62 -5.27 6.14
C GLU A 66 -1.70 -6.40 5.12
N GLY A 67 -1.75 -6.08 3.86
CA GLY A 67 -1.81 -7.11 2.84
C GLY A 67 -1.59 -6.53 1.47
N VAL A 68 -1.25 -7.41 0.54
CA VAL A 68 -1.05 -7.02 -0.85
C VAL A 68 -2.15 -7.67 -1.66
N LEU A 69 -2.84 -6.88 -2.46
CA LEU A 69 -3.92 -7.41 -3.26
C LEU A 69 -3.36 -8.23 -4.40
N PRO A 70 -4.04 -9.30 -4.78
CA PRO A 70 -3.53 -10.12 -5.86
C PRO A 70 -3.56 -9.35 -7.16
N ARG A 71 -2.50 -9.52 -7.95
CA ARG A 71 -2.46 -8.94 -9.27
C ARG A 71 -3.31 -9.76 -10.16
N LYS A 72 -4.09 -9.11 -10.96
CA LYS A 72 -4.83 -9.84 -11.92
C LYS A 72 -3.90 -10.10 -13.03
N SER A 73 -3.48 -11.30 -13.17
CA SER A 73 -2.61 -11.55 -14.26
C SER A 73 -3.44 -11.74 -15.46
N GLN A 74 -2.96 -11.45 -16.49
CA GLN A 74 -3.73 -11.55 -17.69
C GLN A 74 -3.15 -12.44 -18.62
#